data_c5dc3045891c5eb84e40e03a082caebd
#
_entry.id   c5dc3045891c5eb84e40e03a082caebd
#
_cell.length_a   1.000
_cell.length_b   1.000
_cell.length_c   1.000
_cell.angle_alpha   90.00
_cell.angle_beta   90.00
_cell.angle_gamma   90.00
#
_symmetry.space_group_name_H-M   'P 1'
#
loop_
_entity.id
_entity.type
_entity.pdbx_description
1 polymer ?
#
loop_
_entity_poly.entity_id
_entity_poly.type
_entity_poly.pdbx_seq_one_letter_code
_entity_poly.pdbx_strand_id
1 'polypeptide(L)'
;MGKLSCTVLRGESGGNTADPLDYGTLVERLGGQVIKISPTSNDYINPMDLNLNYSDDENPLSLKSDFILSLCELIVGGKEGLQPVEKTIIDRCVRMVYRKYLENPIPENMPVLEDLYNALLTQEEKEAQYIATALEIYVTGSLNVFNHRTSINIENRIVSFDIKELGKQLKKIGMLIVQDAVWNRVTINREAHKSTRYYIDEMHLLLREEQTAAYTVEIWKRFRKWGGIPTGITQNVKDLLSSREVENIFENSDYVFMLNQASGDRQILAKQLNISPHQLSYVTHSGEGEGLLFYGSTILPFVDRFPKDTELYAIITTKPQEQAG
;
A
#
# COMPACT_ATOMS: atom_id res chain seq x y z
N MET A 1 -11.05 -15.30 21.34
CA MET A 1 -10.26 -14.09 21.07
C MET A 1 -9.80 -14.17 19.62
N GLY A 2 -10.32 -13.29 18.76
CA GLY A 2 -9.95 -13.30 17.34
C GLY A 2 -8.48 -12.90 17.15
N LYS A 3 -7.75 -13.65 16.32
CA LYS A 3 -6.40 -13.25 15.90
C LYS A 3 -6.56 -12.00 15.00
N LEU A 4 -5.99 -10.88 15.42
CA LEU A 4 -5.89 -9.67 14.61
C LEU A 4 -4.60 -9.78 13.80
N SER A 5 -4.65 -9.61 12.48
CA SER A 5 -3.45 -9.40 11.70
C SER A 5 -3.26 -7.90 11.48
N CYS A 6 -2.03 -7.44 11.65
CA CYS A 6 -1.64 -6.06 11.40
C CYS A 6 -0.50 -6.09 10.40
N THR A 7 -0.56 -5.23 9.40
CA THR A 7 0.49 -5.08 8.39
C THR A 7 0.94 -3.64 8.40
N VAL A 8 2.25 -3.41 8.46
CA VAL A 8 2.83 -2.07 8.48
C VAL A 8 3.74 -1.92 7.26
N LEU A 9 3.54 -0.87 6.49
CA LEU A 9 4.42 -0.46 5.41
C LEU A 9 5.30 0.69 5.87
N ARG A 10 6.60 0.62 5.56
CA ARG A 10 7.56 1.68 5.82
C ARG A 10 7.96 2.38 4.54
N GLY A 11 7.90 3.74 4.56
CA GLY A 11 8.47 4.62 3.55
C GLY A 11 9.65 5.42 4.10
N GLU A 12 10.59 5.86 3.25
CA GLU A 12 11.61 6.84 3.65
C GLU A 12 10.98 8.23 3.77
N SER A 13 11.17 8.90 4.92
CA SER A 13 10.94 10.33 5.03
C SER A 13 12.14 11.07 4.42
N GLY A 14 11.92 11.76 3.31
CA GLY A 14 12.93 12.65 2.74
C GLY A 14 13.10 13.90 3.59
N GLY A 15 14.22 14.02 4.27
CA GLY A 15 14.71 15.28 4.86
C GLY A 15 14.79 15.29 6.38
N ASN A 16 15.95 15.09 6.85
CA ASN A 16 16.64 15.25 8.12
C ASN A 16 17.14 13.94 8.75
N THR A 17 18.35 13.99 9.23
CA THR A 17 19.24 12.95 9.73
C THR A 17 18.79 12.15 10.95
N ALA A 18 17.51 12.04 11.24
CA ALA A 18 16.99 11.08 12.21
C ALA A 18 16.73 9.75 11.49
N ASP A 19 17.24 8.65 12.02
CA ASP A 19 16.90 7.31 11.52
C ASP A 19 15.37 7.14 11.48
N PRO A 20 14.82 6.74 10.35
CA PRO A 20 13.37 6.54 10.25
C PRO A 20 12.95 5.43 11.23
N LEU A 21 11.73 5.56 11.78
CA LEU A 21 11.12 4.62 12.71
C LEU A 21 11.37 3.16 12.29
N ASP A 22 12.03 2.38 13.14
CA ASP A 22 12.28 0.98 12.88
C ASP A 22 11.10 0.13 13.33
N TYR A 23 10.08 0.05 12.48
CA TYR A 23 8.94 -0.85 12.71
C TYR A 23 9.36 -2.31 12.84
N GLY A 24 10.51 -2.70 12.28
CA GLY A 24 11.04 -4.06 12.38
C GLY A 24 11.29 -4.45 13.84
N THR A 25 12.07 -3.63 14.56
CA THR A 25 12.35 -3.86 15.98
C THR A 25 11.08 -3.91 16.82
N LEU A 26 10.12 -3.01 16.58
CA LEU A 26 8.84 -3.02 17.26
C LEU A 26 8.05 -4.31 17.02
N VAL A 27 7.97 -4.73 15.75
CA VAL A 27 7.23 -5.95 15.35
C VAL A 27 7.86 -7.19 15.95
N GLU A 28 9.18 -7.31 15.93
CA GLU A 28 9.91 -8.43 16.55
C GLU A 28 9.69 -8.50 18.06
N ARG A 29 9.73 -7.36 18.77
CA ARG A 29 9.43 -7.28 20.20
C ARG A 29 8.00 -7.71 20.54
N LEU A 30 7.06 -7.47 19.64
CA LEU A 30 5.67 -7.92 19.77
C LEU A 30 5.46 -9.38 19.34
N GLY A 31 6.53 -10.12 19.01
CA GLY A 31 6.47 -11.50 18.51
C GLY A 31 5.90 -11.60 17.09
N GLY A 32 6.02 -10.53 16.32
CA GLY A 32 5.59 -10.45 14.93
C GLY A 32 6.64 -10.98 13.95
N GLN A 33 6.33 -10.84 12.67
CA GLN A 33 7.17 -11.24 11.54
C GLN A 33 7.54 -10.01 10.72
N VAL A 34 8.84 -9.87 10.43
CA VAL A 34 9.35 -8.87 9.48
C VAL A 34 9.67 -9.57 8.16
N ILE A 35 9.07 -9.11 7.08
CA ILE A 35 9.30 -9.60 5.72
C ILE A 35 10.08 -8.52 4.99
N LYS A 36 11.32 -8.81 4.65
CA LYS A 36 12.21 -7.86 3.98
C LYS A 36 12.19 -8.08 2.48
N ILE A 37 11.62 -7.14 1.74
CA ILE A 37 11.59 -7.16 0.27
C ILE A 37 12.71 -6.26 -0.24
N SER A 38 13.74 -6.86 -0.81
CA SER A 38 14.89 -6.15 -1.37
C SER A 38 15.52 -6.96 -2.49
N PRO A 39 16.36 -6.34 -3.34
CA PRO A 39 17.08 -7.07 -4.39
C PRO A 39 18.02 -8.17 -3.86
N THR A 40 18.35 -8.13 -2.57
CA THR A 40 19.28 -9.07 -1.92
C THR A 40 18.59 -10.03 -0.97
N SER A 41 17.28 -9.92 -0.74
CA SER A 41 16.53 -10.82 0.12
C SER A 41 16.07 -12.07 -0.65
N ASN A 42 15.71 -13.11 0.12
CA ASN A 42 15.06 -14.32 -0.41
C ASN A 42 13.54 -14.31 -0.16
N ASP A 43 13.01 -13.20 0.31
CA ASP A 43 11.58 -13.00 0.54
C ASP A 43 10.94 -12.44 -0.74
N TYR A 44 10.16 -13.26 -1.41
CA TYR A 44 9.51 -12.90 -2.67
C TYR A 44 7.99 -12.87 -2.53
N ILE A 45 7.38 -11.92 -3.21
CA ILE A 45 5.93 -11.83 -3.42
C ILE A 45 5.67 -11.81 -4.92
N ASN A 46 4.91 -12.77 -5.39
CA ASN A 46 4.48 -12.83 -6.77
C ASN A 46 3.32 -11.84 -7.01
N PRO A 47 3.48 -10.82 -7.83
CA PRO A 47 2.37 -9.91 -8.14
C PRO A 47 1.23 -10.60 -8.90
N MET A 48 1.47 -11.78 -9.45
CA MET A 48 0.47 -12.55 -10.16
C MET A 48 -0.31 -13.52 -9.26
N ASP A 49 -0.07 -13.56 -7.95
CA ASP A 49 -0.83 -14.43 -7.05
C ASP A 49 -2.32 -14.08 -7.07
N LEU A 50 -3.17 -15.07 -7.25
CA LEU A 50 -4.62 -14.95 -7.32
C LEU A 50 -5.29 -15.86 -6.29
N ASN A 51 -6.11 -15.29 -5.43
CA ASN A 51 -7.00 -16.04 -4.55
C ASN A 51 -8.37 -16.17 -5.20
N LEU A 52 -8.82 -17.40 -5.45
CA LEU A 52 -10.12 -17.66 -6.08
C LEU A 52 -11.32 -17.31 -5.18
N ASN A 53 -11.12 -17.24 -3.85
CA ASN A 53 -12.15 -16.87 -2.87
C ASN A 53 -12.26 -15.34 -2.68
N TYR A 54 -11.93 -14.60 -3.70
CA TYR A 54 -11.69 -13.15 -3.67
C TYR A 54 -12.96 -12.32 -3.50
N SER A 55 -14.13 -12.86 -3.84
CA SER A 55 -15.39 -12.13 -3.83
C SER A 55 -16.59 -13.10 -3.91
N ASP A 56 -17.68 -12.75 -3.23
CA ASP A 56 -18.92 -13.50 -3.32
C ASP A 56 -19.67 -13.27 -4.66
N ASP A 57 -19.47 -12.09 -5.27
CA ASP A 57 -20.27 -11.62 -6.42
C ASP A 57 -19.46 -11.23 -7.66
N GLU A 58 -18.12 -11.18 -7.57
CA GLU A 58 -17.27 -10.70 -8.66
C GLU A 58 -16.27 -11.75 -9.11
N ASN A 59 -15.94 -11.73 -10.40
CA ASN A 59 -14.89 -12.57 -10.95
C ASN A 59 -13.53 -12.17 -10.34
N PRO A 60 -12.84 -13.07 -9.62
CA PRO A 60 -11.53 -12.78 -9.01
C PRO A 60 -10.51 -12.23 -10.00
N LEU A 61 -10.60 -12.66 -11.26
CA LEU A 61 -9.70 -12.22 -12.32
C LEU A 61 -9.92 -10.74 -12.69
N SER A 62 -11.14 -10.19 -12.57
CA SER A 62 -11.38 -8.78 -12.89
C SER A 62 -10.59 -7.86 -11.98
N LEU A 63 -10.65 -8.09 -10.67
CA LEU A 63 -9.92 -7.29 -9.70
C LEU A 63 -8.39 -7.47 -9.84
N LYS A 64 -7.96 -8.69 -10.19
CA LYS A 64 -6.55 -8.96 -10.47
C LYS A 64 -6.10 -8.25 -11.75
N SER A 65 -6.95 -8.17 -12.75
CA SER A 65 -6.68 -7.39 -13.98
C SER A 65 -6.49 -5.90 -13.65
N ASP A 66 -7.36 -5.32 -12.81
CA ASP A 66 -7.22 -3.93 -12.37
C ASP A 66 -5.91 -3.69 -11.59
N PHE A 67 -5.51 -4.64 -10.75
CA PHE A 67 -4.21 -4.59 -10.10
C PHE A 67 -3.05 -4.62 -11.09
N ILE A 68 -3.08 -5.55 -12.07
CA ILE A 68 -2.03 -5.65 -13.09
C ILE A 68 -1.98 -4.41 -14.00
N LEU A 69 -3.13 -3.83 -14.33
CA LEU A 69 -3.20 -2.54 -15.03
C LEU A 69 -2.51 -1.43 -14.22
N SER A 70 -2.74 -1.37 -12.90
CA SER A 70 -2.08 -0.41 -12.01
C SER A 70 -0.56 -0.65 -11.94
N LEU A 71 -0.15 -1.91 -11.90
CA LEU A 71 1.27 -2.29 -11.93
C LEU A 71 1.94 -1.85 -13.23
N CYS A 72 1.30 -2.15 -14.37
CA CYS A 72 1.80 -1.75 -15.68
C CYS A 72 1.83 -0.22 -15.84
N GLU A 73 0.86 0.51 -15.26
CA GLU A 73 0.88 1.98 -15.27
C GLU A 73 2.11 2.54 -14.54
N LEU A 74 2.48 1.98 -13.40
CA LEU A 74 3.70 2.39 -12.68
C LEU A 74 4.99 2.11 -13.46
N ILE A 75 4.98 1.11 -14.34
CA ILE A 75 6.14 0.69 -15.13
C ILE A 75 6.21 1.44 -16.46
N VAL A 76 5.09 1.57 -17.17
CA VAL A 76 5.03 1.99 -18.58
C VAL A 76 4.36 3.36 -18.74
N GLY A 77 3.36 3.68 -17.91
CA GLY A 77 2.39 4.74 -18.16
C GLY A 77 2.92 6.18 -18.19
N GLY A 78 4.12 6.44 -17.65
CA GLY A 78 4.71 7.77 -17.63
C GLY A 78 3.80 8.83 -16.99
N LYS A 79 3.73 10.04 -17.58
CA LYS A 79 2.89 11.13 -17.05
C LYS A 79 1.43 11.07 -17.51
N GLU A 80 1.15 10.38 -18.59
CA GLU A 80 -0.17 10.33 -19.23
C GLU A 80 -0.95 9.06 -18.88
N GLY A 81 -0.35 8.17 -18.09
CA GLY A 81 -0.94 6.87 -17.77
C GLY A 81 -1.01 5.93 -18.97
N LEU A 82 -1.64 4.77 -18.77
CA LEU A 82 -1.87 3.79 -19.82
C LEU A 82 -2.96 4.24 -20.79
N GLN A 83 -2.69 4.14 -22.07
CA GLN A 83 -3.64 4.43 -23.13
C GLN A 83 -4.71 3.33 -23.25
N PRO A 84 -5.91 3.59 -23.78
CA PRO A 84 -7.00 2.61 -23.87
C PRO A 84 -6.61 1.32 -24.61
N VAL A 85 -5.77 1.43 -25.66
CA VAL A 85 -5.27 0.28 -26.43
C VAL A 85 -4.36 -0.57 -25.55
N GLU A 86 -3.44 0.06 -24.83
CA GLU A 86 -2.52 -0.62 -23.92
C GLU A 86 -3.28 -1.37 -22.81
N LYS A 87 -4.29 -0.74 -22.20
CA LYS A 87 -5.17 -1.38 -21.20
C LYS A 87 -5.85 -2.62 -21.75
N THR A 88 -6.36 -2.55 -22.98
CA THR A 88 -7.03 -3.69 -23.65
C THR A 88 -6.06 -4.85 -23.91
N ILE A 89 -4.83 -4.54 -24.35
CA ILE A 89 -3.80 -5.55 -24.60
C ILE A 89 -3.38 -6.24 -23.29
N ILE A 90 -3.12 -5.46 -22.24
CA ILE A 90 -2.74 -5.99 -20.94
C ILE A 90 -3.84 -6.90 -20.38
N ASP A 91 -5.11 -6.46 -20.37
CA ASP A 91 -6.23 -7.26 -19.87
C ASP A 91 -6.40 -8.57 -20.66
N ARG A 92 -6.24 -8.53 -21.99
CA ARG A 92 -6.26 -9.72 -22.84
C ARG A 92 -5.14 -10.71 -22.47
N CYS A 93 -3.91 -10.21 -22.29
CA CYS A 93 -2.77 -11.04 -21.90
C CYS A 93 -2.94 -11.62 -20.48
N VAL A 94 -3.46 -10.83 -19.55
CA VAL A 94 -3.79 -11.31 -18.18
C VAL A 94 -4.75 -12.50 -18.27
N ARG A 95 -5.83 -12.37 -19.01
CA ARG A 95 -6.79 -13.50 -19.18
C ARG A 95 -6.15 -14.73 -19.81
N MET A 96 -5.20 -14.54 -20.73
CA MET A 96 -4.47 -15.65 -21.36
C MET A 96 -3.61 -16.41 -20.37
N VAL A 97 -2.79 -15.70 -19.56
CA VAL A 97 -1.82 -16.35 -18.65
C VAL A 97 -2.51 -17.06 -17.48
N TYR A 98 -3.68 -16.58 -17.05
CA TYR A 98 -4.42 -17.23 -15.95
C TYR A 98 -5.25 -18.45 -16.40
N ARG A 99 -5.44 -18.69 -17.70
CA ARG A 99 -6.29 -19.80 -18.19
C ARG A 99 -5.91 -21.14 -17.55
N LYS A 100 -4.62 -21.48 -17.57
CA LYS A 100 -4.13 -22.76 -17.02
C LYS A 100 -4.40 -22.88 -15.51
N TYR A 101 -4.24 -21.81 -14.77
CA TYR A 101 -4.52 -21.78 -13.33
C TYR A 101 -6.02 -21.90 -13.06
N LEU A 102 -6.87 -21.21 -13.81
CA LEU A 102 -8.33 -21.28 -13.64
C LEU A 102 -8.89 -22.65 -13.99
N GLU A 103 -8.29 -23.37 -14.95
CA GLU A 103 -8.67 -24.74 -15.30
C GLU A 103 -8.21 -25.76 -14.24
N ASN A 104 -7.03 -25.54 -13.64
CA ASN A 104 -6.46 -26.40 -12.60
C ASN A 104 -5.69 -25.54 -11.58
N PRO A 105 -6.35 -25.12 -10.46
CA PRO A 105 -5.81 -24.16 -9.51
C PRO A 105 -4.80 -24.78 -8.55
N ILE A 106 -3.65 -25.17 -9.06
CA ILE A 106 -2.49 -25.62 -8.27
C ILE A 106 -1.36 -24.58 -8.32
N PRO A 107 -0.50 -24.50 -7.30
CA PRO A 107 0.58 -23.49 -7.21
C PRO A 107 1.51 -23.48 -8.43
N GLU A 108 1.74 -24.63 -9.05
CA GLU A 108 2.62 -24.77 -10.22
C GLU A 108 2.06 -24.10 -11.46
N ASN A 109 0.72 -23.94 -11.54
CA ASN A 109 0.03 -23.27 -12.64
C ASN A 109 -0.17 -21.77 -12.42
N MET A 110 0.14 -21.25 -11.21
CA MET A 110 0.08 -19.81 -10.93
C MET A 110 1.09 -19.09 -11.83
N PRO A 111 0.66 -18.10 -12.64
CA PRO A 111 1.60 -17.35 -13.46
C PRO A 111 2.57 -16.52 -12.62
N VAL A 112 3.69 -16.16 -13.21
CA VAL A 112 4.63 -15.14 -12.72
C VAL A 112 4.70 -14.00 -13.73
N LEU A 113 5.42 -12.92 -13.40
CA LEU A 113 5.51 -11.74 -14.27
C LEU A 113 6.08 -12.07 -15.65
N GLU A 114 6.99 -13.04 -15.73
CA GLU A 114 7.55 -13.55 -17.00
C GLU A 114 6.48 -14.14 -17.93
N ASP A 115 5.45 -14.79 -17.39
CA ASP A 115 4.36 -15.32 -18.22
C ASP A 115 3.59 -14.19 -18.91
N LEU A 116 3.34 -13.07 -18.19
CA LEU A 116 2.73 -11.87 -18.78
C LEU A 116 3.62 -11.24 -19.84
N TYR A 117 4.94 -11.13 -19.56
CA TYR A 117 5.93 -10.64 -20.51
C TYR A 117 5.92 -11.46 -21.81
N ASN A 118 5.98 -12.78 -21.67
CA ASN A 118 5.96 -13.69 -22.83
C ASN A 118 4.63 -13.59 -23.61
N ALA A 119 3.50 -13.46 -22.92
CA ALA A 119 2.20 -13.28 -23.58
C ALA A 119 2.14 -11.97 -24.36
N LEU A 120 2.72 -10.88 -23.87
CA LEU A 120 2.83 -9.60 -24.57
C LEU A 120 3.72 -9.71 -25.83
N LEU A 121 4.81 -10.45 -25.76
CA LEU A 121 5.69 -10.68 -26.92
C LEU A 121 5.00 -11.46 -28.05
N THR A 122 3.96 -12.23 -27.77
CA THR A 122 3.20 -12.96 -28.79
C THR A 122 2.15 -12.11 -29.53
N GLN A 123 1.91 -10.87 -29.05
CA GLN A 123 0.95 -9.98 -29.68
C GLN A 123 1.58 -9.24 -30.87
N GLU A 124 0.80 -8.94 -31.90
CA GLU A 124 1.29 -8.27 -33.12
C GLU A 124 1.33 -6.74 -33.00
N GLU A 125 0.60 -6.18 -32.03
CA GLU A 125 0.49 -4.73 -31.85
C GLU A 125 1.80 -4.11 -31.33
N LYS A 126 2.14 -2.95 -31.86
CA LYS A 126 3.35 -2.20 -31.45
C LYS A 126 3.33 -1.79 -29.99
N GLU A 127 2.14 -1.49 -29.48
CA GLU A 127 1.90 -1.15 -28.09
C GLU A 127 2.23 -2.34 -27.17
N ALA A 128 1.93 -3.57 -27.59
CA ALA A 128 2.30 -4.78 -26.85
C ALA A 128 3.82 -4.93 -26.76
N GLN A 129 4.53 -4.71 -27.87
CA GLN A 129 5.99 -4.77 -27.90
C GLN A 129 6.63 -3.66 -27.05
N TYR A 130 6.02 -2.48 -27.02
CA TYR A 130 6.45 -1.36 -26.17
C TYR A 130 6.30 -1.73 -24.69
N ILE A 131 5.14 -2.27 -24.29
CA ILE A 131 4.88 -2.70 -22.90
C ILE A 131 5.85 -3.83 -22.53
N ALA A 132 6.04 -4.83 -23.38
CA ALA A 132 6.98 -5.93 -23.14
C ALA A 132 8.41 -5.40 -22.93
N THR A 133 8.88 -4.50 -23.78
CA THR A 133 10.21 -3.90 -23.65
C THR A 133 10.35 -3.14 -22.33
N ALA A 134 9.32 -2.43 -21.87
CA ALA A 134 9.36 -1.73 -20.60
C ALA A 134 9.33 -2.69 -19.38
N LEU A 135 8.69 -3.85 -19.51
CA LEU A 135 8.66 -4.90 -18.49
C LEU A 135 9.98 -5.70 -18.41
N GLU A 136 10.78 -5.73 -19.46
CA GLU A 136 11.97 -6.60 -19.55
C GLU A 136 12.94 -6.40 -18.38
N ILE A 137 13.18 -5.17 -17.93
CA ILE A 137 14.06 -4.89 -16.79
C ILE A 137 13.56 -5.50 -15.47
N TYR A 138 12.26 -5.71 -15.35
CA TYR A 138 11.62 -6.31 -14.15
C TYR A 138 11.47 -7.82 -14.26
N VAL A 139 11.70 -8.41 -15.43
CA VAL A 139 11.57 -9.85 -15.68
C VAL A 139 12.95 -10.51 -15.79
N THR A 140 13.74 -10.09 -16.77
CA THR A 140 15.07 -10.66 -17.06
C THR A 140 16.21 -9.73 -16.67
N GLY A 141 15.91 -8.46 -16.37
CA GLY A 141 16.89 -7.43 -16.05
C GLY A 141 17.21 -7.33 -14.55
N SER A 142 17.87 -6.25 -14.16
CA SER A 142 18.41 -6.02 -12.82
C SER A 142 17.35 -5.72 -11.74
N LEU A 143 16.10 -5.52 -12.11
CA LEU A 143 15.00 -5.18 -11.19
C LEU A 143 13.99 -6.32 -11.04
N ASN A 144 14.42 -7.58 -11.24
CA ASN A 144 13.56 -8.76 -11.30
C ASN A 144 13.08 -9.30 -9.94
N VAL A 145 13.19 -8.53 -8.88
CA VAL A 145 12.80 -8.92 -7.51
C VAL A 145 11.35 -9.43 -7.38
N PHE A 146 10.48 -9.00 -8.28
CA PHE A 146 9.07 -9.41 -8.32
C PHE A 146 8.75 -10.48 -9.38
N ASN A 147 9.75 -11.01 -10.07
CA ASN A 147 9.57 -12.11 -11.03
C ASN A 147 9.88 -13.48 -10.41
N HIS A 148 9.35 -13.72 -9.23
CA HIS A 148 9.52 -14.97 -8.49
C HIS A 148 8.19 -15.44 -7.93
N ARG A 149 8.06 -16.75 -7.69
CA ARG A 149 6.93 -17.28 -6.92
C ARG A 149 7.02 -16.82 -5.48
N THR A 150 5.88 -16.59 -4.86
CA THR A 150 5.83 -16.21 -3.44
C THR A 150 6.49 -17.27 -2.58
N SER A 151 7.49 -16.83 -1.83
CA SER A 151 8.26 -17.68 -0.90
C SER A 151 7.89 -17.44 0.56
N ILE A 152 7.16 -16.35 0.84
CA ILE A 152 6.80 -15.93 2.20
C ILE A 152 5.49 -16.57 2.65
N ASN A 153 5.39 -16.82 3.96
CA ASN A 153 4.15 -17.21 4.61
C ASN A 153 3.68 -16.08 5.54
N ILE A 154 2.49 -15.52 5.30
CA ILE A 154 1.90 -14.42 6.08
C ILE A 154 0.88 -15.01 7.06
N GLU A 155 1.31 -15.86 8.00
CA GLU A 155 0.42 -16.44 9.02
C GLU A 155 0.51 -15.77 10.39
N ASN A 156 1.58 -14.99 10.63
CA ASN A 156 1.75 -14.33 11.90
C ASN A 156 0.62 -13.31 12.14
N ARG A 157 0.32 -13.09 13.42
CA ARG A 157 -0.66 -12.09 13.87
C ARG A 157 -0.25 -10.66 13.55
N ILE A 158 1.06 -10.37 13.62
CA ILE A 158 1.65 -9.06 13.35
C ILE A 158 2.70 -9.28 12.26
N VAL A 159 2.55 -8.56 11.15
CA VAL A 159 3.48 -8.66 10.02
C VAL A 159 3.87 -7.25 9.58
N SER A 160 5.15 -7.02 9.38
CA SER A 160 5.70 -5.82 8.77
C SER A 160 6.37 -6.18 7.44
N PHE A 161 6.04 -5.44 6.40
CA PHE A 161 6.76 -5.50 5.14
C PHE A 161 7.80 -4.36 5.12
N ASP A 162 9.07 -4.71 5.19
CA ASP A 162 10.17 -3.76 5.06
C ASP A 162 10.58 -3.67 3.58
N ILE A 163 10.26 -2.52 2.98
CA ILE A 163 10.59 -2.19 1.60
C ILE A 163 11.61 -1.05 1.49
N LYS A 164 12.33 -0.76 2.57
CA LYS A 164 13.27 0.37 2.67
C LYS A 164 14.39 0.28 1.64
N GLU A 165 14.90 -0.93 1.39
CA GLU A 165 16.00 -1.17 0.46
C GLU A 165 15.56 -1.24 -1.02
N LEU A 166 14.26 -1.17 -1.30
CA LEU A 166 13.78 -0.96 -2.66
C LEU A 166 14.13 0.48 -3.08
N GLY A 167 14.98 0.64 -4.07
CA GLY A 167 15.31 1.95 -4.64
C GLY A 167 14.05 2.69 -5.11
N LYS A 168 14.16 3.99 -5.35
CA LYS A 168 13.02 4.88 -5.70
C LYS A 168 12.11 4.31 -6.80
N GLN A 169 12.67 3.61 -7.76
CA GLN A 169 11.96 3.03 -8.89
C GLN A 169 11.05 1.84 -8.47
N LEU A 170 11.56 0.97 -7.58
CA LEU A 170 10.82 -0.20 -7.12
C LEU A 170 9.89 0.09 -5.93
N LYS A 171 10.07 1.20 -5.21
CA LYS A 171 9.34 1.49 -3.97
C LYS A 171 7.83 1.54 -4.20
N LYS A 172 7.35 2.30 -5.20
CA LYS A 172 5.92 2.40 -5.52
C LYS A 172 5.35 1.06 -5.96
N ILE A 173 6.11 0.33 -6.81
CA ILE A 173 5.75 -1.01 -7.26
C ILE A 173 5.64 -1.95 -6.06
N GLY A 174 6.62 -1.94 -5.15
CA GLY A 174 6.61 -2.72 -3.93
C GLY A 174 5.43 -2.42 -3.03
N MET A 175 5.09 -1.13 -2.84
CA MET A 175 3.91 -0.73 -2.06
C MET A 175 2.61 -1.27 -2.68
N LEU A 176 2.47 -1.19 -4.00
CA LEU A 176 1.29 -1.70 -4.70
C LEU A 176 1.17 -3.22 -4.57
N ILE A 177 2.28 -3.96 -4.72
CA ILE A 177 2.33 -5.43 -4.60
C ILE A 177 2.00 -5.86 -3.16
N VAL A 178 2.56 -5.18 -2.15
CA VAL A 178 2.23 -5.43 -0.75
C VAL A 178 0.76 -5.18 -0.47
N GLN A 179 0.17 -4.10 -1.03
CA GLN A 179 -1.26 -3.81 -0.87
C GLN A 179 -2.13 -4.96 -1.42
N ASP A 180 -1.78 -5.53 -2.57
CA ASP A 180 -2.48 -6.69 -3.13
C ASP A 180 -2.30 -7.95 -2.26
N ALA A 181 -1.09 -8.21 -1.76
CA ALA A 181 -0.82 -9.32 -0.83
C ALA A 181 -1.62 -9.17 0.48
N VAL A 182 -1.74 -7.96 1.01
CA VAL A 182 -2.58 -7.68 2.19
C VAL A 182 -4.06 -7.89 1.86
N TRP A 183 -4.51 -7.48 0.68
CA TRP A 183 -5.88 -7.74 0.25
C TRP A 183 -6.18 -9.24 0.20
N ASN A 184 -5.29 -10.03 -0.38
CA ASN A 184 -5.40 -11.50 -0.35
C ASN A 184 -5.51 -12.03 1.08
N ARG A 185 -4.78 -11.46 2.04
CA ARG A 185 -4.88 -11.84 3.46
C ARG A 185 -6.20 -11.45 4.09
N VAL A 186 -6.75 -10.28 3.74
CA VAL A 186 -8.08 -9.85 4.20
C VAL A 186 -9.16 -10.85 3.77
N THR A 187 -9.11 -11.32 2.55
CA THR A 187 -10.09 -12.30 2.03
C THR A 187 -10.03 -13.61 2.80
N ILE A 188 -8.83 -14.15 3.05
CA ILE A 188 -8.63 -15.35 3.87
C ILE A 188 -9.09 -15.15 5.32
N ASN A 189 -8.78 -13.99 5.92
CA ASN A 189 -9.18 -13.69 7.28
C ASN A 189 -10.70 -13.52 7.43
N ARG A 190 -11.38 -12.98 6.41
CA ARG A 190 -12.84 -12.88 6.38
C ARG A 190 -13.50 -14.25 6.51
N GLU A 191 -13.06 -15.25 5.74
CA GLU A 191 -13.58 -16.61 5.82
C GLU A 191 -13.38 -17.21 7.24
N ALA A 192 -12.26 -16.88 7.86
CA ALA A 192 -11.95 -17.27 9.24
C ALA A 192 -12.61 -16.38 10.31
N HIS A 193 -13.52 -15.46 9.94
CA HIS A 193 -14.15 -14.47 10.83
C HIS A 193 -13.13 -13.65 11.64
N LYS A 194 -12.01 -13.25 11.02
CA LYS A 194 -10.96 -12.45 11.64
C LYS A 194 -10.89 -11.08 10.99
N SER A 195 -10.76 -10.02 11.79
CA SER A 195 -10.48 -8.68 11.27
C SER A 195 -9.00 -8.52 10.92
N THR A 196 -8.73 -7.69 9.92
CA THR A 196 -7.37 -7.32 9.50
C THR A 196 -7.18 -5.82 9.66
N ARG A 197 -6.13 -5.39 10.35
CA ARG A 197 -5.70 -4.00 10.42
C ARG A 197 -4.53 -3.82 9.46
N TYR A 198 -4.62 -2.82 8.60
CA TYR A 198 -3.59 -2.52 7.61
C TYR A 198 -3.14 -1.06 7.76
N TYR A 199 -1.88 -0.87 8.10
CA TYR A 199 -1.27 0.45 8.23
C TYR A 199 -0.35 0.70 7.04
N ILE A 200 -0.54 1.83 6.36
CA ILE A 200 0.22 2.24 5.17
C ILE A 200 0.91 3.55 5.50
N ASP A 201 2.22 3.50 5.71
CA ASP A 201 3.03 4.72 5.84
C ASP A 201 3.34 5.30 4.45
N GLU A 202 3.46 6.61 4.35
CA GLU A 202 3.67 7.34 3.09
C GLU A 202 2.62 7.01 2.01
N MET A 203 1.37 6.82 2.42
CA MET A 203 0.26 6.41 1.53
C MET A 203 0.12 7.31 0.30
N HIS A 204 0.51 8.59 0.38
CA HIS A 204 0.45 9.52 -0.75
C HIS A 204 1.21 9.02 -2.00
N LEU A 205 2.18 8.12 -1.84
CA LEU A 205 2.92 7.54 -2.96
C LEU A 205 2.06 6.64 -3.86
N LEU A 206 0.99 6.04 -3.32
CA LEU A 206 0.03 5.23 -4.07
C LEU A 206 -1.07 6.06 -4.74
N LEU A 207 -1.15 7.35 -4.45
CA LEU A 207 -2.25 8.20 -4.88
C LEU A 207 -1.84 9.23 -5.95
N ARG A 208 -0.63 9.13 -6.48
CA ARG A 208 -0.09 10.07 -7.48
C ARG A 208 -0.51 9.73 -8.91
N GLU A 209 -0.53 8.46 -9.25
CA GLU A 209 -0.91 7.97 -10.56
C GLU A 209 -2.40 7.58 -10.56
N GLU A 210 -3.13 7.92 -11.62
CA GLU A 210 -4.59 7.80 -11.69
C GLU A 210 -5.09 6.37 -11.47
N GLN A 211 -4.54 5.40 -12.20
CA GLN A 211 -4.96 4.01 -12.12
C GLN A 211 -4.62 3.39 -10.75
N THR A 212 -3.45 3.70 -10.22
CA THR A 212 -3.00 3.23 -8.90
C THR A 212 -3.84 3.84 -7.78
N ALA A 213 -4.20 5.12 -7.91
CA ALA A 213 -5.09 5.80 -6.98
C ALA A 213 -6.49 5.17 -7.00
N ALA A 214 -7.06 4.95 -8.19
CA ALA A 214 -8.36 4.32 -8.36
C ALA A 214 -8.38 2.91 -7.74
N TYR A 215 -7.37 2.09 -8.00
CA TYR A 215 -7.23 0.76 -7.38
C TYR A 215 -7.12 0.86 -5.85
N THR A 216 -6.32 1.78 -5.32
CA THR A 216 -6.15 1.97 -3.87
C THR A 216 -7.47 2.36 -3.21
N VAL A 217 -8.24 3.27 -3.80
CA VAL A 217 -9.56 3.69 -3.30
C VAL A 217 -10.57 2.52 -3.34
N GLU A 218 -10.56 1.74 -4.41
CA GLU A 218 -11.44 0.59 -4.53
C GLU A 218 -11.15 -0.44 -3.43
N ILE A 219 -9.88 -0.78 -3.20
CA ILE A 219 -9.47 -1.65 -2.11
C ILE A 219 -9.85 -1.06 -0.75
N TRP A 220 -9.68 0.26 -0.54
CA TRP A 220 -10.07 0.94 0.70
C TRP A 220 -11.55 0.76 1.03
N LYS A 221 -12.43 0.95 0.04
CA LYS A 221 -13.88 0.73 0.20
C LYS A 221 -14.22 -0.73 0.50
N ARG A 222 -13.51 -1.67 -0.13
CA ARG A 222 -13.73 -3.11 0.06
C ARG A 222 -13.27 -3.58 1.43
N PHE A 223 -12.17 -3.06 1.98
CA PHE A 223 -11.69 -3.40 3.31
C PHE A 223 -12.82 -3.35 4.34
N ARG A 224 -13.61 -2.27 4.33
CA ARG A 224 -14.73 -2.08 5.27
C ARG A 224 -15.76 -3.21 5.19
N LYS A 225 -16.15 -3.65 4.00
CA LYS A 225 -17.11 -4.75 3.82
C LYS A 225 -16.55 -6.10 4.25
N TRP A 226 -15.23 -6.24 4.25
CA TRP A 226 -14.52 -7.52 4.42
C TRP A 226 -13.84 -7.66 5.77
N GLY A 227 -14.18 -6.80 6.75
CA GLY A 227 -13.62 -6.83 8.10
C GLY A 227 -12.17 -6.32 8.17
N GLY A 228 -11.73 -5.61 7.15
CA GLY A 228 -10.47 -4.89 7.13
C GLY A 228 -10.62 -3.47 7.69
N ILE A 229 -9.57 -2.96 8.32
CA ILE A 229 -9.47 -1.61 8.86
C ILE A 229 -8.20 -0.99 8.30
N PRO A 230 -8.28 -0.31 7.14
CA PRO A 230 -7.13 0.38 6.56
C PRO A 230 -6.85 1.66 7.33
N THR A 231 -5.57 2.00 7.50
CA THR A 231 -5.10 3.23 8.11
C THR A 231 -3.98 3.81 7.25
N GLY A 232 -4.25 4.92 6.59
CA GLY A 232 -3.24 5.64 5.81
C GLY A 232 -2.53 6.66 6.67
N ILE A 233 -1.20 6.70 6.58
CA ILE A 233 -0.33 7.66 7.26
C ILE A 233 0.38 8.47 6.19
N THR A 234 0.40 9.79 6.34
CA THR A 234 1.09 10.67 5.40
C THR A 234 1.56 11.94 6.08
N GLN A 235 2.68 12.45 5.65
CA GLN A 235 3.21 13.76 6.02
C GLN A 235 2.97 14.81 4.93
N ASN A 236 2.61 14.41 3.73
CA ASN A 236 2.45 15.29 2.57
C ASN A 236 0.97 15.42 2.17
N VAL A 237 0.28 16.31 2.85
CA VAL A 237 -1.15 16.53 2.62
C VAL A 237 -1.42 17.22 1.29
N LYS A 238 -0.53 18.09 0.82
CA LYS A 238 -0.70 18.81 -0.44
C LYS A 238 -0.73 17.86 -1.64
N ASP A 239 0.18 16.90 -1.68
CA ASP A 239 0.21 15.87 -2.73
C ASP A 239 -1.04 14.96 -2.62
N LEU A 240 -1.44 14.67 -1.39
CA LEU A 240 -2.63 13.87 -1.11
C LEU A 240 -3.89 14.53 -1.69
N LEU A 241 -4.12 15.81 -1.43
CA LEU A 241 -5.33 16.54 -1.83
C LEU A 241 -5.34 16.98 -3.30
N SER A 242 -4.31 16.69 -4.07
CA SER A 242 -4.26 17.00 -5.50
C SER A 242 -5.10 16.05 -6.37
N SER A 243 -5.51 14.91 -5.83
CA SER A 243 -6.28 13.89 -6.52
C SER A 243 -7.73 13.85 -6.02
N ARG A 244 -8.70 13.81 -6.96
CA ARG A 244 -10.12 13.61 -6.64
C ARG A 244 -10.37 12.29 -5.90
N GLU A 245 -9.53 11.28 -6.14
CA GLU A 245 -9.62 9.98 -5.50
C GLU A 245 -9.36 10.05 -3.99
N VAL A 246 -8.59 11.04 -3.54
CA VAL A 246 -8.31 11.26 -2.13
C VAL A 246 -9.55 11.74 -1.36
N GLU A 247 -10.41 12.54 -1.97
CA GLU A 247 -11.68 12.96 -1.36
C GLU A 247 -12.49 11.71 -0.96
N ASN A 248 -12.52 10.70 -1.84
CA ASN A 248 -13.18 9.44 -1.56
C ASN A 248 -12.59 8.71 -0.34
N ILE A 249 -11.28 8.78 -0.09
CA ILE A 249 -10.65 8.15 1.07
C ILE A 249 -11.09 8.88 2.35
N PHE A 250 -11.07 10.21 2.37
CA PHE A 250 -11.54 10.99 3.52
C PHE A 250 -13.01 10.74 3.83
N GLU A 251 -13.88 10.76 2.82
CA GLU A 251 -15.32 10.50 2.97
C GLU A 251 -15.61 9.06 3.47
N ASN A 252 -14.75 8.10 3.16
CA ASN A 252 -14.86 6.72 3.60
C ASN A 252 -14.03 6.40 4.85
N SER A 253 -13.45 7.39 5.50
CA SER A 253 -12.69 7.24 6.74
C SER A 253 -13.56 7.60 7.94
N ASP A 254 -13.75 6.65 8.87
CA ASP A 254 -14.51 6.89 10.10
C ASP A 254 -13.75 7.80 11.07
N TYR A 255 -12.41 7.79 11.00
CA TYR A 255 -11.52 8.58 11.85
C TYR A 255 -10.46 9.30 11.01
N VAL A 256 -10.22 10.57 11.32
CA VAL A 256 -9.06 11.31 10.79
C VAL A 256 -8.32 11.94 11.97
N PHE A 257 -7.06 11.56 12.16
CA PHE A 257 -6.17 12.18 13.14
C PHE A 257 -5.33 13.23 12.43
N MET A 258 -5.49 14.49 12.83
CA MET A 258 -4.73 15.60 12.31
C MET A 258 -3.78 16.10 13.39
N LEU A 259 -2.50 15.81 13.24
CA LEU A 259 -1.43 16.31 14.09
C LEU A 259 -0.97 17.71 13.62
N ASN A 260 0.13 18.22 14.17
CA ASN A 260 0.67 19.52 13.78
C ASN A 260 0.96 19.58 12.27
N GLN A 261 0.46 20.64 11.61
CA GLN A 261 0.55 20.79 10.17
C GLN A 261 1.45 21.94 9.75
N ALA A 262 2.15 21.78 8.62
CA ALA A 262 2.93 22.84 8.02
C ALA A 262 2.02 24.01 7.58
N SER A 263 2.52 25.24 7.58
CA SER A 263 1.76 26.45 7.31
C SER A 263 1.05 26.44 5.95
N GLY A 264 1.66 25.85 4.91
CA GLY A 264 1.11 25.75 3.56
C GLY A 264 -0.09 24.80 3.44
N ASP A 265 -0.16 23.78 4.28
CA ASP A 265 -1.18 22.74 4.20
C ASP A 265 -2.44 23.07 5.00
N ARG A 266 -2.30 23.93 6.01
CA ARG A 266 -3.39 24.29 6.95
C ARG A 266 -4.63 24.85 6.28
N GLN A 267 -4.46 25.77 5.33
CA GLN A 267 -5.59 26.41 4.64
C GLN A 267 -6.31 25.43 3.71
N ILE A 268 -5.57 24.56 3.05
CA ILE A 268 -6.12 23.55 2.16
C ILE A 268 -6.93 22.54 2.99
N LEU A 269 -6.36 22.04 4.08
CA LEU A 269 -7.04 21.14 5.01
C LEU A 269 -8.27 21.78 5.67
N ALA A 270 -8.16 23.04 6.10
CA ALA A 270 -9.28 23.77 6.70
C ALA A 270 -10.46 23.84 5.76
N LYS A 271 -10.23 24.10 4.47
CA LYS A 271 -11.27 24.13 3.45
C LYS A 271 -11.85 22.74 3.17
N GLN A 272 -10.99 21.74 3.00
CA GLN A 272 -11.40 20.38 2.64
C GLN A 272 -12.20 19.69 3.76
N LEU A 273 -11.77 19.85 5.01
CA LEU A 273 -12.39 19.24 6.17
C LEU A 273 -13.39 20.17 6.90
N ASN A 274 -13.68 21.33 6.31
CA ASN A 274 -14.61 22.33 6.87
C ASN A 274 -14.29 22.72 8.34
N ILE A 275 -13.00 22.98 8.61
CA ILE A 275 -12.49 23.32 9.94
C ILE A 275 -12.61 24.82 10.19
N SER A 276 -13.15 25.21 11.32
CA SER A 276 -13.19 26.62 11.72
C SER A 276 -11.79 27.17 12.08
N PRO A 277 -11.55 28.49 11.98
CA PRO A 277 -10.27 29.09 12.38
C PRO A 277 -9.87 28.78 13.82
N HIS A 278 -10.84 28.65 14.74
CA HIS A 278 -10.56 28.27 16.14
C HIS A 278 -10.07 26.80 16.23
N GLN A 279 -10.72 25.88 15.56
CA GLN A 279 -10.28 24.49 15.51
C GLN A 279 -8.91 24.35 14.85
N LEU A 280 -8.64 25.13 13.79
CA LEU A 280 -7.35 25.12 13.11
C LEU A 280 -6.18 25.49 14.04
N SER A 281 -6.41 26.31 15.08
CA SER A 281 -5.39 26.66 16.05
C SER A 281 -4.80 25.44 16.81
N TYR A 282 -5.59 24.37 16.98
CA TYR A 282 -5.13 23.13 17.63
C TYR A 282 -4.16 22.31 16.79
N VAL A 283 -3.99 22.59 15.50
CA VAL A 283 -3.01 21.92 14.62
C VAL A 283 -1.96 22.86 14.09
N THR A 284 -1.95 24.15 14.54
CA THR A 284 -0.96 25.13 14.12
C THR A 284 0.17 25.31 15.12
N HIS A 285 -0.09 25.07 16.40
CA HIS A 285 0.85 25.26 17.51
C HIS A 285 0.82 24.07 18.48
N SER A 286 0.29 22.94 18.00
CA SER A 286 0.23 21.72 18.82
C SER A 286 1.61 21.13 19.07
N GLY A 287 1.79 20.61 20.27
CA GLY A 287 2.95 19.81 20.66
C GLY A 287 2.87 18.38 20.11
N GLU A 288 3.84 17.56 20.54
CA GLU A 288 3.83 16.13 20.25
C GLU A 288 2.62 15.44 20.88
N GLY A 289 1.94 14.59 20.11
CA GLY A 289 0.75 13.88 20.56
C GLY A 289 -0.49 14.77 20.73
N GLU A 290 -0.49 15.96 20.18
CA GLU A 290 -1.62 16.90 20.25
C GLU A 290 -2.18 17.18 18.85
N GLY A 291 -3.49 17.36 18.75
CA GLY A 291 -4.11 17.63 17.45
C GLY A 291 -5.63 17.63 17.48
N LEU A 292 -6.23 17.35 16.33
CA LEU A 292 -7.67 17.20 16.13
C LEU A 292 -8.01 15.77 15.73
N LEU A 293 -9.02 15.21 16.34
CA LEU A 293 -9.66 13.95 15.98
C LEU A 293 -11.00 14.25 15.33
N PHE A 294 -11.18 13.74 14.13
CA PHE A 294 -12.47 13.72 13.43
C PHE A 294 -13.09 12.34 13.60
N TYR A 295 -14.34 12.30 14.02
CA TYR A 295 -15.17 11.10 14.10
C TYR A 295 -16.56 11.42 13.58
N GLY A 296 -16.86 10.99 12.39
CA GLY A 296 -18.07 11.42 11.69
C GLY A 296 -18.13 12.96 11.57
N SER A 297 -19.20 13.57 12.07
CA SER A 297 -19.37 15.02 12.11
C SER A 297 -18.74 15.72 13.33
N THR A 298 -18.15 14.97 14.23
CA THR A 298 -17.60 15.50 15.49
C THR A 298 -16.11 15.77 15.32
N ILE A 299 -15.67 16.97 15.71
CA ILE A 299 -14.26 17.38 15.70
C ILE A 299 -13.85 17.68 17.13
N LEU A 300 -12.90 16.94 17.66
CA LEU A 300 -12.43 17.03 19.04
C LEU A 300 -10.95 17.35 19.09
N PRO A 301 -10.50 18.34 19.87
CA PRO A 301 -9.08 18.44 20.22
C PRO A 301 -8.69 17.26 21.12
N PHE A 302 -7.49 16.72 20.91
CA PHE A 302 -6.97 15.63 21.74
C PHE A 302 -5.56 15.91 22.17
N VAL A 303 -5.19 15.30 23.30
CA VAL A 303 -3.83 15.23 23.84
C VAL A 303 -3.59 13.77 24.20
N ASP A 304 -2.67 13.14 23.48
CA ASP A 304 -2.25 11.75 23.74
C ASP A 304 -0.71 11.73 23.77
N ARG A 305 -0.15 11.95 24.95
CA ARG A 305 1.29 11.97 25.19
C ARG A 305 1.76 10.56 25.54
N PHE A 306 2.49 9.96 24.63
CA PHE A 306 3.06 8.63 24.86
C PHE A 306 4.05 8.68 26.06
N PRO A 307 3.95 7.72 27.03
CA PRO A 307 4.86 7.69 28.19
C PRO A 307 6.31 7.47 27.75
N LYS A 308 7.19 8.43 28.08
CA LYS A 308 8.58 8.41 27.63
C LYS A 308 9.49 7.47 28.42
N ASP A 309 9.04 7.01 29.57
CA ASP A 309 9.72 6.09 30.49
C ASP A 309 9.47 4.61 30.17
N THR A 310 8.90 4.32 29.02
CA THR A 310 8.57 2.95 28.59
C THR A 310 9.59 2.42 27.59
N GLU A 311 9.87 1.10 27.65
CA GLU A 311 10.67 0.39 26.64
C GLU A 311 10.10 0.62 25.22
N LEU A 312 8.80 0.67 25.08
CA LEU A 312 8.13 0.90 23.81
C LEU A 312 8.48 2.28 23.24
N TYR A 313 8.54 3.32 24.07
CA TYR A 313 8.97 4.65 23.65
C TYR A 313 10.41 4.64 23.15
N ALA A 314 11.31 3.97 23.88
CA ALA A 314 12.72 3.87 23.48
C ALA A 314 12.90 3.17 22.10
N ILE A 315 12.05 2.20 21.78
CA ILE A 315 12.06 1.50 20.49
C ILE A 315 11.53 2.38 19.35
N ILE A 316 10.46 3.16 19.60
CA ILE A 316 9.77 3.92 18.54
C ILE A 316 10.26 5.35 18.37
N THR A 317 11.07 5.89 19.31
CA THR A 317 11.57 7.27 19.20
C THR A 317 12.58 7.40 18.06
N THR A 318 12.42 8.46 17.27
CA THR A 318 13.36 8.81 16.18
C THR A 318 14.31 9.94 16.58
N LYS A 319 14.26 10.39 17.84
CA LYS A 319 15.09 11.50 18.34
C LYS A 319 16.45 10.99 18.78
N PRO A 320 17.57 11.41 18.15
CA PRO A 320 18.91 10.92 18.49
C PRO A 320 19.30 11.16 19.96
N GLN A 321 18.78 12.22 20.58
CA GLN A 321 19.05 12.55 21.97
C GLN A 321 18.32 11.65 22.98
N GLU A 322 17.27 10.99 22.56
CA GLU A 322 16.44 10.10 23.39
C GLU A 322 16.77 8.61 23.15
N GLN A 323 17.57 8.29 22.14
CA GLN A 323 18.04 6.92 21.82
C GLN A 323 19.31 6.53 22.59
N ALA A 324 19.99 7.49 23.25
CA ALA A 324 21.28 7.30 23.92
C ALA A 324 21.17 7.10 25.45
N GLY A 325 19.97 6.80 25.97
CA GLY A 325 19.66 6.59 27.38
C GLY A 325 19.60 5.13 27.81
#